data_c5e1a0bd0748e29c5e65b830f232e4e6
#
_entry.id   c5e1a0bd0748e29c5e65b830f232e4e6
#
_cell.length_a   1.000
_cell.length_b   1.000
_cell.length_c   1.000
_cell.angle_alpha   90.00
_cell.angle_beta   90.00
_cell.angle_gamma   90.00
#
_symmetry.space_group_name_H-M   'P 1'
#
loop_
_entity.id
_entity.type
_entity.pdbx_description
1 polymer ?
#
loop_
_entity_poly.entity_id
_entity_poly.type
_entity_poly.pdbx_seq_one_letter_code
_entity_poly.pdbx_strand_id
1 'polypeptide(L)'
;MAIAKFCKLDLVVHESVRDDVIRDLQKFGCCEIIKVQPSGEDVQELGDLKHLEDKLSEARFAIRFLEPYYEYEGDKIARLLGNKPKVSLNEMAELDSNFDIHKYSAKLRDIERKLSEIRAELSRLKTLEEILIKIKDFPLPLSLLTRGTQYVSGVVAVVPVEQIGVIRTHLEESIKPQEGEFYITKPAEKDKEVYAMATFLKNKEEEIRNIFIANGASIVELDRRLTETPLEELAKIANSREDLNIQEKKLCDLAAEEARSNFAKVQLLHDYYDLIKKKSEALSSG
;
A
#
# COMPACT_ATOMS: atom_id res chain seq x y z
N MET A 1 37.49 17.31 14.19
CA MET A 1 36.76 16.26 14.97
C MET A 1 37.11 16.44 16.44
N ALA A 2 36.10 16.71 17.29
CA ALA A 2 36.31 16.76 18.74
C ALA A 2 36.24 15.33 19.27
N ILE A 3 37.32 14.88 19.89
CA ILE A 3 37.40 13.54 20.55
C ILE A 3 36.87 13.75 21.96
N ALA A 4 35.70 13.21 22.26
CA ALA A 4 35.17 13.17 23.63
C ALA A 4 35.96 12.14 24.43
N LYS A 5 36.41 12.51 25.64
CA LYS A 5 37.07 11.59 26.57
C LYS A 5 35.98 10.88 27.38
N PHE A 6 35.94 9.56 27.32
CA PHE A 6 35.05 8.72 28.12
C PHE A 6 35.83 8.06 29.25
N CYS A 7 35.18 7.87 30.40
CA CYS A 7 35.70 7.04 31.48
C CYS A 7 34.65 5.97 31.84
N LYS A 8 35.10 4.78 32.17
CA LYS A 8 34.24 3.71 32.70
C LYS A 8 34.12 3.90 34.21
N LEU A 9 32.89 3.85 34.71
CA LEU A 9 32.56 3.95 36.13
C LEU A 9 31.74 2.72 36.51
N ASP A 10 32.20 1.96 37.51
CA ASP A 10 31.45 0.86 38.09
C ASP A 10 30.78 1.37 39.38
N LEU A 11 29.46 1.35 39.41
CA LEU A 11 28.63 1.83 40.53
C LEU A 11 27.97 0.63 41.22
N VAL A 12 28.19 0.49 42.52
CA VAL A 12 27.47 -0.50 43.34
C VAL A 12 26.54 0.27 44.26
N VAL A 13 25.25 0.00 44.16
CA VAL A 13 24.22 0.67 44.94
C VAL A 13 23.32 -0.36 45.63
N HIS A 14 22.72 0.03 46.77
CA HIS A 14 21.74 -0.79 47.46
C HIS A 14 20.46 -0.82 46.67
N GLU A 15 19.76 -1.98 46.62
CA GLU A 15 18.53 -2.20 45.84
C GLU A 15 17.45 -1.14 46.11
N SER A 16 17.28 -0.71 47.37
CA SER A 16 16.28 0.28 47.74
C SER A 16 16.46 1.69 47.13
N VAL A 17 17.65 2.02 46.65
CA VAL A 17 17.97 3.34 46.04
C VAL A 17 18.37 3.22 44.55
N ARG A 18 18.30 2.02 43.98
CA ARG A 18 18.70 1.70 42.62
C ARG A 18 17.94 2.55 41.59
N ASP A 19 16.59 2.60 41.70
CA ASP A 19 15.71 3.33 40.79
C ASP A 19 15.97 4.84 40.84
N ASP A 20 16.24 5.38 42.01
CA ASP A 20 16.55 6.80 42.18
C ASP A 20 17.89 7.15 41.55
N VAL A 21 18.91 6.33 41.76
CA VAL A 21 20.24 6.52 41.15
C VAL A 21 20.14 6.44 39.62
N ILE A 22 19.44 5.46 39.06
CA ILE A 22 19.26 5.33 37.60
C ILE A 22 18.53 6.56 37.05
N ARG A 23 17.46 7.03 37.73
CA ARG A 23 16.74 8.24 37.37
C ARG A 23 17.62 9.47 37.34
N ASP A 24 18.49 9.61 38.33
CA ASP A 24 19.40 10.75 38.42
C ASP A 24 20.52 10.68 37.37
N LEU A 25 21.08 9.51 37.09
CA LEU A 25 22.03 9.29 35.97
C LEU A 25 21.39 9.62 34.61
N GLN A 26 20.12 9.25 34.39
CA GLN A 26 19.38 9.63 33.17
C GLN A 26 19.17 11.13 33.06
N LYS A 27 18.81 11.81 34.16
CA LYS A 27 18.70 13.28 34.18
C LYS A 27 20.01 13.98 33.90
N PHE A 28 21.13 13.38 34.37
CA PHE A 28 22.47 13.88 34.12
C PHE A 28 22.86 13.84 32.63
N GLY A 29 22.33 12.86 31.88
CA GLY A 29 22.31 12.86 30.38
C GLY A 29 23.67 12.60 29.70
N CYS A 30 24.74 12.25 30.46
CA CYS A 30 26.07 12.01 29.91
C CYS A 30 26.64 10.64 30.29
N CYS A 31 25.83 9.72 30.80
CA CYS A 31 26.23 8.36 31.17
C CYS A 31 25.51 7.34 30.25
N GLU A 32 26.26 6.37 29.74
CA GLU A 32 25.75 5.19 29.08
C GLU A 32 25.83 4.01 30.03
N ILE A 33 24.72 3.32 30.27
CA ILE A 33 24.66 2.15 31.14
C ILE A 33 24.95 0.91 30.29
N ILE A 34 26.02 0.18 30.61
CA ILE A 34 26.46 -1.01 29.88
C ILE A 34 25.92 -2.26 30.59
N LYS A 35 25.28 -3.17 29.87
CA LYS A 35 24.82 -4.46 30.42
C LYS A 35 25.99 -5.32 30.90
N VAL A 36 25.98 -5.71 32.17
CA VAL A 36 26.72 -6.85 32.69
C VAL A 36 25.74 -8.02 32.69
N GLN A 37 26.06 -9.14 32.00
CA GLN A 37 25.15 -10.25 31.72
C GLN A 37 24.24 -10.66 32.89
N PRO A 38 22.91 -10.78 32.67
CA PRO A 38 21.98 -11.10 33.74
C PRO A 38 22.05 -12.57 34.13
N SER A 39 22.05 -12.82 35.43
CA SER A 39 21.75 -14.12 36.01
C SER A 39 20.42 -14.04 36.72
N GLY A 40 19.37 -14.66 36.13
CA GLY A 40 18.11 -14.92 36.82
C GLY A 40 16.88 -14.21 36.23
N GLU A 41 15.87 -15.01 36.03
CA GLU A 41 14.59 -14.74 35.42
C GLU A 41 13.71 -13.83 36.28
N ASP A 42 13.19 -12.74 35.65
CA ASP A 42 11.99 -12.07 36.10
C ASP A 42 10.92 -12.09 35.00
N VAL A 43 10.01 -13.04 35.09
CA VAL A 43 8.90 -13.30 34.13
C VAL A 43 7.91 -12.11 34.08
N GLN A 44 7.82 -11.32 35.12
CA GLN A 44 6.94 -10.15 35.20
C GLN A 44 7.50 -8.95 34.44
N GLU A 45 8.82 -8.68 34.51
CA GLU A 45 9.49 -7.62 33.75
C GLU A 45 9.44 -7.89 32.23
N LEU A 46 9.46 -9.16 31.80
CA LEU A 46 9.30 -9.58 30.40
C LEU A 46 7.92 -9.23 29.84
N GLY A 47 6.87 -9.31 30.67
CA GLY A 47 5.50 -8.95 30.27
C GLY A 47 5.33 -7.43 30.04
N ASP A 48 5.88 -6.64 30.95
CA ASP A 48 5.82 -5.18 30.86
C ASP A 48 6.67 -4.65 29.70
N LEU A 49 7.84 -5.22 29.45
CA LEU A 49 8.67 -4.89 28.30
C LEU A 49 8.01 -5.21 26.98
N LYS A 50 7.35 -6.37 26.87
CA LYS A 50 6.62 -6.74 25.65
C LYS A 50 5.46 -5.78 25.36
N HIS A 51 4.68 -5.43 26.37
CA HIS A 51 3.60 -4.46 26.22
C HIS A 51 4.10 -3.07 25.79
N LEU A 52 5.26 -2.67 26.31
CA LEU A 52 5.91 -1.42 25.95
C LEU A 52 6.43 -1.45 24.49
N GLU A 53 6.96 -2.58 24.05
CA GLU A 53 7.40 -2.79 22.66
C GLU A 53 6.22 -2.74 21.69
N ASP A 54 5.07 -3.31 22.08
CA ASP A 54 3.85 -3.23 21.30
C ASP A 54 3.38 -1.76 21.17
N LYS A 55 3.30 -1.00 22.27
CA LYS A 55 2.98 0.44 22.24
C LYS A 55 3.95 1.23 21.35
N LEU A 56 5.25 0.95 21.45
CA LEU A 56 6.28 1.61 20.65
C LEU A 56 6.11 1.29 19.15
N SER A 57 5.78 0.06 18.81
CA SER A 57 5.49 -0.37 17.44
C SER A 57 4.26 0.35 16.87
N GLU A 58 3.19 0.49 17.68
CA GLU A 58 1.99 1.22 17.30
C GLU A 58 2.25 2.70 17.07
N ALA A 59 3.04 3.32 17.96
CA ALA A 59 3.43 4.73 17.80
C ALA A 59 4.28 4.94 16.53
N ARG A 60 5.24 4.06 16.25
CA ARG A 60 6.05 4.11 15.01
C ARG A 60 5.19 3.97 13.75
N PHE A 61 4.22 3.06 13.77
CA PHE A 61 3.28 2.93 12.67
C PHE A 61 2.50 4.24 12.46
N ALA A 62 1.92 4.78 13.53
CA ALA A 62 1.13 6.01 13.46
C ALA A 62 1.94 7.21 12.94
N ILE A 63 3.18 7.38 13.39
CA ILE A 63 4.10 8.42 12.88
C ILE A 63 4.32 8.24 11.38
N ARG A 64 4.72 7.03 10.94
CA ARG A 64 5.01 6.74 9.53
C ARG A 64 3.80 6.99 8.63
N PHE A 65 2.59 6.65 9.10
CA PHE A 65 1.35 6.87 8.34
C PHE A 65 0.99 8.35 8.25
N LEU A 66 1.10 9.10 9.35
CA LEU A 66 0.69 10.51 9.42
C LEU A 66 1.71 11.47 8.81
N GLU A 67 2.99 11.14 8.80
CA GLU A 67 4.07 12.04 8.37
C GLU A 67 3.86 12.64 6.96
N PRO A 68 3.39 11.90 5.93
CA PRO A 68 3.12 12.48 4.61
C PRO A 68 1.97 13.51 4.59
N TYR A 69 1.10 13.48 5.59
CA TYR A 69 -0.08 14.34 5.71
C TYR A 69 0.13 15.51 6.68
N TYR A 70 1.26 15.51 7.40
CA TYR A 70 1.54 16.54 8.39
C TYR A 70 2.28 17.72 7.78
N GLU A 71 1.68 18.90 7.86
CA GLU A 71 2.31 20.15 7.45
C GLU A 71 3.10 20.71 8.65
N TYR A 72 4.41 20.65 8.54
CA TYR A 72 5.29 21.21 9.57
C TYR A 72 5.27 22.73 9.55
N GLU A 73 4.85 23.34 10.65
CA GLU A 73 5.01 24.78 10.86
C GLU A 73 6.49 25.11 11.18
N GLY A 74 7.10 26.01 10.40
CA GLY A 74 8.44 26.52 10.64
C GLY A 74 9.51 26.15 9.61
N ASP A 75 10.70 26.73 9.78
CA ASP A 75 11.84 26.54 8.87
C ASP A 75 12.39 25.11 8.98
N LYS A 76 12.60 24.45 7.84
CA LYS A 76 13.20 23.10 7.75
C LYS A 76 14.53 23.00 8.49
N ILE A 77 15.25 24.11 8.61
CA ILE A 77 16.56 24.21 9.29
C ILE A 77 16.38 24.17 10.82
N ALA A 78 15.37 24.84 11.39
CA ALA A 78 15.08 24.81 12.82
C ALA A 78 14.71 23.39 13.30
N ARG A 79 14.08 22.61 12.43
CA ARG A 79 13.73 21.21 12.64
C ARG A 79 14.95 20.28 12.67
N LEU A 80 15.92 20.48 11.77
CA LEU A 80 17.21 19.76 11.74
C LEU A 80 18.06 20.06 12.97
N LEU A 81 17.93 21.25 13.55
CA LEU A 81 18.64 21.70 14.75
C LEU A 81 18.01 21.22 16.07
N GLY A 82 16.92 20.43 16.01
CA GLY A 82 16.40 19.72 17.17
C GLY A 82 15.67 20.59 18.21
N ASN A 83 14.99 21.66 17.80
CA ASN A 83 14.10 22.43 18.69
C ASN A 83 12.84 21.61 19.06
N LYS A 84 13.05 20.53 19.84
CA LYS A 84 11.95 19.77 20.42
C LYS A 84 11.32 20.57 21.57
N PRO A 85 10.01 20.59 21.71
CA PRO A 85 9.36 21.21 22.86
C PRO A 85 9.86 20.54 24.16
N LYS A 86 10.16 21.35 25.16
CA LYS A 86 10.53 20.84 26.50
C LYS A 86 9.27 20.39 27.20
N VAL A 87 9.05 19.09 27.29
CA VAL A 87 7.90 18.45 27.95
C VAL A 87 8.44 17.65 29.14
N SER A 88 7.75 17.71 30.28
CA SER A 88 8.12 16.95 31.48
C SER A 88 7.69 15.47 31.33
N LEU A 89 8.37 14.58 32.05
CA LEU A 89 7.98 13.16 32.10
C LEU A 89 6.58 12.93 32.63
N ASN A 90 6.12 13.78 33.55
CA ASN A 90 4.77 13.69 34.12
C ASN A 90 3.70 14.02 33.06
N GLU A 91 3.92 15.04 32.25
CA GLU A 91 3.03 15.38 31.14
C GLU A 91 2.96 14.27 30.08
N MET A 92 4.08 13.60 29.80
CA MET A 92 4.10 12.44 28.88
C MET A 92 3.34 11.24 29.47
N ALA A 93 3.48 10.98 30.78
CA ALA A 93 2.75 9.91 31.47
C ALA A 93 1.22 10.20 31.52
N GLU A 94 0.84 11.45 31.73
CA GLU A 94 -0.56 11.88 31.68
C GLU A 94 -1.12 11.73 30.26
N LEU A 95 -0.34 12.04 29.23
CA LEU A 95 -0.73 11.83 27.85
C LEU A 95 -0.96 10.34 27.56
N ASP A 96 -0.07 9.43 27.99
CA ASP A 96 -0.23 7.98 27.82
C ASP A 96 -1.50 7.46 28.50
N SER A 97 -1.84 8.00 29.69
CA SER A 97 -3.05 7.61 30.42
C SER A 97 -4.34 8.04 29.71
N ASN A 98 -4.31 9.15 28.98
CA ASN A 98 -5.46 9.72 28.30
C ASN A 98 -5.55 9.38 26.81
N PHE A 99 -4.51 8.78 26.22
CA PHE A 99 -4.43 8.50 24.78
C PHE A 99 -4.16 7.02 24.53
N ASP A 100 -5.18 6.29 24.13
CA ASP A 100 -5.06 4.89 23.78
C ASP A 100 -4.41 4.73 22.38
N ILE A 101 -3.10 4.48 22.36
CA ILE A 101 -2.32 4.33 21.12
C ILE A 101 -2.77 3.12 20.29
N HIS A 102 -3.21 2.02 20.93
CA HIS A 102 -3.68 0.83 20.20
C HIS A 102 -4.99 1.12 19.46
N LYS A 103 -5.94 1.75 20.13
CA LYS A 103 -7.21 2.15 19.52
C LYS A 103 -6.98 3.18 18.41
N TYR A 104 -6.06 4.11 18.63
CA TYR A 104 -5.74 5.13 17.65
C TYR A 104 -5.06 4.55 16.41
N SER A 105 -4.06 3.71 16.58
CA SER A 105 -3.38 3.05 15.45
C SER A 105 -4.30 2.12 14.67
N ALA A 106 -5.23 1.44 15.34
CA ALA A 106 -6.26 0.64 14.67
C ALA A 106 -7.15 1.49 13.74
N LYS A 107 -7.52 2.71 14.17
CA LYS A 107 -8.23 3.68 13.33
C LYS A 107 -7.40 4.08 12.09
N LEU A 108 -6.11 4.35 12.27
CA LEU A 108 -5.23 4.73 11.17
C LEU A 108 -5.01 3.56 10.18
N ARG A 109 -4.91 2.32 10.67
CA ARG A 109 -4.82 1.12 9.82
C ARG A 109 -6.07 0.92 8.97
N ASP A 110 -7.26 1.25 9.49
CA ASP A 110 -8.49 1.20 8.69
C ASP A 110 -8.46 2.23 7.55
N ILE A 111 -7.97 3.44 7.82
CA ILE A 111 -7.79 4.47 6.78
C ILE A 111 -6.76 4.01 5.73
N GLU A 112 -5.59 3.51 6.17
CA GLU A 112 -4.53 3.00 5.28
C GLU A 112 -5.04 1.88 4.39
N ARG A 113 -5.77 0.91 4.96
CA ARG A 113 -6.37 -0.20 4.25
C ARG A 113 -7.34 0.28 3.17
N LYS A 114 -8.26 1.19 3.51
CA LYS A 114 -9.22 1.76 2.55
C LYS A 114 -8.53 2.53 1.43
N LEU A 115 -7.52 3.34 1.75
CA LEU A 115 -6.71 4.04 0.74
C LEU A 115 -6.00 3.05 -0.20
N SER A 116 -5.43 1.98 0.35
CA SER A 116 -4.77 0.93 -0.44
C SER A 116 -5.75 0.21 -1.37
N GLU A 117 -6.94 -0.14 -0.88
CA GLU A 117 -8.01 -0.77 -1.67
C GLU A 117 -8.47 0.15 -2.83
N ILE A 118 -8.69 1.43 -2.56
CA ILE A 118 -9.09 2.41 -3.59
C ILE A 118 -7.99 2.57 -4.65
N ARG A 119 -6.74 2.72 -4.24
CA ARG A 119 -5.61 2.87 -5.16
C ARG A 119 -5.39 1.63 -6.03
N ALA A 120 -5.55 0.44 -5.46
CA ALA A 120 -5.49 -0.80 -6.20
C ALA A 120 -6.59 -0.88 -7.26
N GLU A 121 -7.83 -0.49 -6.90
CA GLU A 121 -8.95 -0.46 -7.84
C GLU A 121 -8.79 0.60 -8.92
N LEU A 122 -8.33 1.81 -8.58
CA LEU A 122 -8.00 2.84 -9.57
C LEU A 122 -6.93 2.37 -10.57
N SER A 123 -5.89 1.67 -10.10
CA SER A 123 -4.87 1.09 -10.95
C SER A 123 -5.44 0.01 -11.88
N ARG A 124 -6.30 -0.85 -11.35
CA ARG A 124 -7.00 -1.89 -12.14
C ARG A 124 -7.88 -1.26 -13.22
N LEU A 125 -8.70 -0.26 -12.85
CA LEU A 125 -9.57 0.44 -13.81
C LEU A 125 -8.77 1.15 -14.90
N LYS A 126 -7.62 1.73 -14.57
CA LYS A 126 -6.71 2.33 -15.54
C LYS A 126 -6.21 1.32 -16.56
N THR A 127 -5.78 0.14 -16.12
CA THR A 127 -5.33 -0.93 -17.03
C THR A 127 -6.46 -1.41 -17.95
N LEU A 128 -7.68 -1.55 -17.41
CA LEU A 128 -8.85 -1.91 -18.23
C LEU A 128 -9.19 -0.82 -19.25
N GLU A 129 -9.15 0.45 -18.85
CA GLU A 129 -9.39 1.59 -19.74
C GLU A 129 -8.39 1.59 -20.91
N GLU A 130 -7.10 1.34 -20.66
CA GLU A 130 -6.06 1.28 -21.69
C GLU A 130 -6.34 0.19 -22.74
N ILE A 131 -6.87 -0.96 -22.33
CA ILE A 131 -7.28 -2.05 -23.23
C ILE A 131 -8.55 -1.66 -23.99
N LEU A 132 -9.59 -1.18 -23.28
CA LEU A 132 -10.90 -0.86 -23.87
C LEU A 132 -10.82 0.27 -24.89
N ILE A 133 -9.96 1.27 -24.67
CA ILE A 133 -9.72 2.35 -25.64
C ILE A 133 -9.25 1.78 -27.00
N LYS A 134 -8.42 0.74 -26.97
CA LYS A 134 -7.89 0.13 -28.19
C LYS A 134 -8.94 -0.69 -28.96
N ILE A 135 -9.95 -1.18 -28.24
CA ILE A 135 -11.04 -1.98 -28.83
C ILE A 135 -12.38 -1.23 -28.82
N LYS A 136 -12.39 0.08 -28.63
CA LYS A 136 -13.59 0.90 -28.44
C LYS A 136 -14.62 0.79 -29.60
N ASP A 137 -14.12 0.54 -30.82
CA ASP A 137 -14.96 0.43 -32.03
C ASP A 137 -15.57 -0.96 -32.21
N PHE A 138 -15.31 -1.90 -31.29
CA PHE A 138 -15.93 -3.22 -31.32
C PHE A 138 -17.43 -3.10 -30.98
N PRO A 139 -18.34 -3.56 -31.88
CA PRO A 139 -19.75 -3.25 -31.77
C PRO A 139 -20.55 -4.18 -30.87
N LEU A 140 -19.95 -5.32 -30.45
CA LEU A 140 -20.67 -6.35 -29.69
C LEU A 140 -20.37 -6.26 -28.19
N PRO A 141 -21.29 -6.78 -27.36
CA PRO A 141 -21.07 -6.87 -25.91
C PRO A 141 -19.83 -7.74 -25.58
N LEU A 142 -19.01 -7.26 -24.64
CA LEU A 142 -17.81 -7.96 -24.18
C LEU A 142 -18.12 -9.28 -23.46
N SER A 143 -19.37 -9.47 -23.00
CA SER A 143 -19.84 -10.74 -22.45
C SER A 143 -19.64 -11.91 -23.42
N LEU A 144 -19.72 -11.68 -24.73
CA LEU A 144 -19.47 -12.69 -25.76
C LEU A 144 -18.01 -13.12 -25.79
N LEU A 145 -17.08 -12.21 -25.47
CA LEU A 145 -15.65 -12.46 -25.45
C LEU A 145 -15.16 -13.01 -24.10
N THR A 146 -15.86 -12.65 -22.99
CA THR A 146 -15.43 -13.00 -21.63
C THR A 146 -16.05 -14.30 -21.11
N ARG A 147 -17.31 -14.55 -21.42
CA ARG A 147 -18.08 -15.70 -20.92
C ARG A 147 -18.62 -16.56 -22.03
N GLY A 148 -18.85 -15.96 -23.20
CA GLY A 148 -19.59 -16.62 -24.29
C GLY A 148 -21.04 -16.92 -23.92
N THR A 149 -21.66 -17.78 -24.70
CA THR A 149 -22.99 -18.37 -24.45
C THR A 149 -22.89 -19.89 -24.43
N GLN A 150 -24.03 -20.58 -24.42
CA GLN A 150 -24.04 -22.04 -24.56
C GLN A 150 -23.46 -22.49 -25.91
N TYR A 151 -23.64 -21.70 -26.98
CA TYR A 151 -23.25 -22.05 -28.35
C TYR A 151 -22.12 -21.21 -28.94
N VAL A 152 -21.91 -20.01 -28.43
CA VAL A 152 -20.96 -19.03 -28.95
C VAL A 152 -19.83 -18.84 -27.95
N SER A 153 -18.61 -18.87 -28.43
CA SER A 153 -17.40 -18.47 -27.71
C SER A 153 -16.76 -17.25 -28.38
N GLY A 154 -15.87 -16.57 -27.67
CA GLY A 154 -15.13 -15.44 -28.21
C GLY A 154 -13.72 -15.42 -27.72
N VAL A 155 -12.86 -14.73 -28.47
CA VAL A 155 -11.43 -14.56 -28.16
C VAL A 155 -11.02 -13.12 -28.45
N VAL A 156 -10.11 -12.61 -27.62
CA VAL A 156 -9.37 -11.36 -27.87
C VAL A 156 -7.91 -11.73 -27.98
N ALA A 157 -7.23 -11.23 -28.99
CA ALA A 157 -5.82 -11.44 -29.20
C ALA A 157 -5.08 -10.15 -29.57
N VAL A 158 -3.85 -10.02 -29.13
CA VAL A 158 -2.90 -9.02 -29.63
C VAL A 158 -2.12 -9.65 -30.79
N VAL A 159 -2.20 -9.03 -31.94
CA VAL A 159 -1.67 -9.55 -33.21
C VAL A 159 -0.54 -8.64 -33.71
N PRO A 160 0.62 -9.18 -34.10
CA PRO A 160 1.64 -8.39 -34.80
C PRO A 160 1.09 -7.82 -36.10
N VAL A 161 1.36 -6.55 -36.39
CA VAL A 161 0.84 -5.86 -37.59
C VAL A 161 1.18 -6.60 -38.87
N GLU A 162 2.37 -7.20 -38.94
CA GLU A 162 2.84 -8.01 -40.08
C GLU A 162 2.00 -9.27 -40.37
N GLN A 163 1.32 -9.78 -39.35
CA GLN A 163 0.52 -11.02 -39.43
C GLN A 163 -0.97 -10.79 -39.68
N ILE A 164 -1.42 -9.52 -39.70
CA ILE A 164 -2.83 -9.17 -39.89
C ILE A 164 -3.44 -9.80 -41.12
N GLY A 165 -2.72 -9.75 -42.26
CA GLY A 165 -3.19 -10.29 -43.52
C GLY A 165 -3.41 -11.80 -43.47
N VAL A 166 -2.44 -12.52 -42.92
CA VAL A 166 -2.47 -14.00 -42.83
C VAL A 166 -3.60 -14.41 -41.84
N ILE A 167 -3.66 -13.80 -40.68
CA ILE A 167 -4.70 -14.12 -39.70
C ILE A 167 -6.10 -13.81 -40.24
N ARG A 168 -6.27 -12.69 -40.96
CA ARG A 168 -7.54 -12.33 -41.61
C ARG A 168 -7.99 -13.43 -42.59
N THR A 169 -7.11 -13.85 -43.47
CA THR A 169 -7.43 -14.92 -44.46
C THR A 169 -7.85 -16.21 -43.75
N HIS A 170 -7.10 -16.65 -42.75
CA HIS A 170 -7.45 -17.89 -42.02
C HIS A 170 -8.76 -17.74 -41.24
N LEU A 171 -9.05 -16.58 -40.67
CA LEU A 171 -10.33 -16.34 -39.99
C LEU A 171 -11.52 -16.31 -40.98
N GLU A 172 -11.34 -15.72 -42.19
CA GLU A 172 -12.35 -15.70 -43.24
C GLU A 172 -12.67 -17.12 -43.77
N GLU A 173 -11.67 -17.99 -43.81
CA GLU A 173 -11.83 -19.39 -44.19
C GLU A 173 -12.54 -20.21 -43.10
N SER A 174 -12.20 -19.96 -41.84
CA SER A 174 -12.70 -20.73 -40.70
C SER A 174 -14.03 -20.24 -40.13
N ILE A 175 -14.33 -18.93 -40.21
CA ILE A 175 -15.57 -18.34 -39.68
C ILE A 175 -16.44 -17.89 -40.83
N LYS A 176 -17.55 -18.67 -41.09
CA LYS A 176 -18.55 -18.26 -42.06
C LYS A 176 -19.42 -17.14 -41.45
N PRO A 177 -19.99 -16.24 -42.27
CA PRO A 177 -20.80 -15.11 -41.78
C PRO A 177 -22.00 -15.48 -40.88
N GLN A 178 -22.45 -16.74 -40.97
CA GLN A 178 -23.57 -17.27 -40.17
C GLN A 178 -23.09 -17.93 -38.86
N GLU A 179 -21.79 -18.15 -38.68
CA GLU A 179 -21.18 -18.89 -37.57
C GLU A 179 -20.45 -17.99 -36.62
N GLY A 180 -20.17 -16.73 -37.00
CA GLY A 180 -19.48 -15.76 -36.18
C GLY A 180 -18.98 -14.56 -36.96
N GLU A 181 -18.33 -13.66 -36.25
CA GLU A 181 -17.74 -12.43 -36.80
C GLU A 181 -16.37 -12.20 -36.17
N PHE A 182 -15.51 -11.52 -36.90
CA PHE A 182 -14.25 -11.04 -36.35
C PHE A 182 -14.01 -9.57 -36.69
N TYR A 183 -13.28 -8.92 -35.81
CA TYR A 183 -12.90 -7.52 -35.92
C TYR A 183 -11.41 -7.36 -35.60
N ILE A 184 -10.69 -6.64 -36.45
CA ILE A 184 -9.28 -6.32 -36.24
C ILE A 184 -9.14 -4.81 -36.21
N THR A 185 -8.58 -4.25 -35.14
CA THR A 185 -8.40 -2.80 -35.00
C THR A 185 -7.43 -2.28 -36.06
N LYS A 186 -7.67 -1.05 -36.51
CA LYS A 186 -6.77 -0.43 -37.50
C LYS A 186 -5.45 -0.02 -36.82
N PRO A 187 -4.30 -0.42 -37.40
CA PRO A 187 -3.03 0.01 -36.86
C PRO A 187 -2.79 1.50 -37.07
N ALA A 188 -2.24 2.18 -36.07
CA ALA A 188 -1.66 3.51 -36.26
C ALA A 188 -0.22 3.37 -36.83
N GLU A 189 0.35 4.47 -37.38
CA GLU A 189 1.66 4.45 -38.05
C GLU A 189 2.83 3.87 -37.23
N LYS A 190 2.71 3.90 -35.89
CA LYS A 190 3.76 3.42 -34.99
C LYS A 190 3.41 2.13 -34.24
N ASP A 191 2.22 1.61 -34.46
CA ASP A 191 1.79 0.40 -33.78
C ASP A 191 2.51 -0.81 -34.37
N LYS A 192 3.11 -1.63 -33.50
CA LYS A 192 3.68 -2.92 -33.86
C LYS A 192 2.67 -4.05 -33.72
N GLU A 193 1.63 -3.80 -32.95
CA GLU A 193 0.60 -4.78 -32.57
C GLU A 193 -0.79 -4.13 -32.64
N VAL A 194 -1.79 -4.92 -32.96
CA VAL A 194 -3.21 -4.53 -33.01
C VAL A 194 -4.03 -5.54 -32.23
N TYR A 195 -5.25 -5.15 -31.87
CA TYR A 195 -6.19 -6.08 -31.25
C TYR A 195 -7.09 -6.73 -32.30
N ALA A 196 -7.25 -8.04 -32.21
CA ALA A 196 -8.20 -8.82 -32.96
C ALA A 196 -9.19 -9.47 -32.01
N MET A 197 -10.47 -9.41 -32.35
CA MET A 197 -11.57 -10.02 -31.62
C MET A 197 -12.33 -10.90 -32.57
N ALA A 198 -12.68 -12.10 -32.12
CA ALA A 198 -13.50 -13.01 -32.90
C ALA A 198 -14.56 -13.65 -32.01
N THR A 199 -15.77 -13.76 -32.53
CA THR A 199 -16.88 -14.53 -31.97
C THR A 199 -17.20 -15.68 -32.95
N PHE A 200 -17.41 -16.88 -32.42
CA PHE A 200 -17.58 -18.08 -33.24
C PHE A 200 -18.35 -19.15 -32.48
N LEU A 201 -18.82 -20.17 -33.22
CA LEU A 201 -19.46 -21.32 -32.61
C LEU A 201 -18.44 -22.08 -31.72
N LYS A 202 -18.89 -22.50 -30.54
CA LYS A 202 -18.02 -23.09 -29.50
C LYS A 202 -17.22 -24.31 -29.95
N ASN A 203 -17.75 -25.07 -30.91
CA ASN A 203 -17.03 -26.21 -31.49
C ASN A 203 -15.79 -25.83 -32.31
N LYS A 204 -15.60 -24.55 -32.64
CA LYS A 204 -14.44 -24.01 -33.36
C LYS A 204 -13.42 -23.33 -32.45
N GLU A 205 -13.60 -23.39 -31.14
CA GLU A 205 -12.78 -22.64 -30.20
C GLU A 205 -11.27 -23.02 -30.31
N GLU A 206 -10.95 -24.30 -30.36
CA GLU A 206 -9.56 -24.75 -30.50
C GLU A 206 -8.95 -24.34 -31.85
N GLU A 207 -9.71 -24.46 -32.95
CA GLU A 207 -9.28 -24.08 -34.28
C GLU A 207 -8.93 -22.58 -34.33
N ILE A 208 -9.82 -21.74 -33.86
CA ILE A 208 -9.63 -20.28 -33.90
C ILE A 208 -8.50 -19.83 -32.96
N ARG A 209 -8.38 -20.41 -31.76
CA ARG A 209 -7.27 -20.12 -30.86
C ARG A 209 -5.92 -20.53 -31.48
N ASN A 210 -5.86 -21.68 -32.15
CA ASN A 210 -4.68 -22.13 -32.80
C ASN A 210 -4.27 -21.25 -34.00
N ILE A 211 -5.22 -20.68 -34.77
CA ILE A 211 -4.93 -19.67 -35.79
C ILE A 211 -4.18 -18.49 -35.20
N PHE A 212 -4.63 -17.95 -34.09
CA PHE A 212 -3.97 -16.80 -33.43
C PHE A 212 -2.56 -17.21 -32.94
N ILE A 213 -2.46 -18.29 -32.19
CA ILE A 213 -1.19 -18.73 -31.58
C ILE A 213 -0.14 -19.09 -32.64
N ALA A 214 -0.53 -19.82 -33.69
CA ALA A 214 0.37 -20.24 -34.77
C ALA A 214 0.95 -19.07 -35.57
N ASN A 215 0.23 -17.92 -35.57
CA ASN A 215 0.68 -16.69 -36.22
C ASN A 215 1.30 -15.69 -35.25
N GLY A 216 1.74 -16.11 -34.07
CA GLY A 216 2.47 -15.29 -33.11
C GLY A 216 1.61 -14.27 -32.34
N ALA A 217 0.29 -14.42 -32.38
CA ALA A 217 -0.60 -13.58 -31.60
C ALA A 217 -0.68 -14.07 -30.13
N SER A 218 -0.84 -13.13 -29.22
CA SER A 218 -1.03 -13.40 -27.80
C SER A 218 -2.49 -13.27 -27.42
N ILE A 219 -3.09 -14.32 -26.86
CA ILE A 219 -4.48 -14.28 -26.40
C ILE A 219 -4.57 -13.46 -25.12
N VAL A 220 -5.50 -12.51 -25.08
CA VAL A 220 -5.75 -11.63 -23.94
C VAL A 220 -7.01 -12.12 -23.22
N GLU A 221 -6.88 -12.38 -21.93
CA GLU A 221 -8.03 -12.64 -21.07
C GLU A 221 -8.58 -11.33 -20.55
N LEU A 222 -9.82 -11.00 -20.95
CA LEU A 222 -10.55 -9.86 -20.41
C LEU A 222 -11.20 -10.21 -19.06
N ASP A 223 -11.35 -9.19 -18.21
CA ASP A 223 -12.07 -9.35 -16.93
C ASP A 223 -13.53 -9.82 -17.19
N ARG A 224 -13.91 -10.93 -16.57
CA ARG A 224 -15.25 -11.51 -16.73
C ARG A 224 -16.39 -10.61 -16.27
N ARG A 225 -16.08 -9.53 -15.54
CA ARG A 225 -17.06 -8.51 -15.13
C ARG A 225 -17.47 -7.56 -16.24
N LEU A 226 -16.72 -7.50 -17.33
CA LEU A 226 -17.06 -6.70 -18.51
C LEU A 226 -18.17 -7.42 -19.29
N THR A 227 -19.33 -6.78 -19.40
CA THR A 227 -20.53 -7.38 -20.00
C THR A 227 -21.08 -6.60 -21.16
N GLU A 228 -20.96 -5.29 -21.15
CA GLU A 228 -21.50 -4.38 -22.16
C GLU A 228 -20.52 -4.14 -23.31
N THR A 229 -20.87 -3.25 -24.23
CA THR A 229 -19.93 -2.82 -25.28
C THR A 229 -18.74 -2.06 -24.69
N PRO A 230 -17.58 -2.04 -25.38
CA PRO A 230 -16.41 -1.30 -24.89
C PRO A 230 -16.68 0.17 -24.56
N LEU A 231 -17.52 0.86 -25.34
CA LEU A 231 -17.88 2.26 -25.08
C LEU A 231 -18.71 2.42 -23.81
N GLU A 232 -19.67 1.53 -23.56
CA GLU A 232 -20.48 1.55 -22.36
C GLU A 232 -19.64 1.22 -21.11
N GLU A 233 -18.72 0.23 -21.23
CA GLU A 233 -17.81 -0.09 -20.13
C GLU A 233 -16.82 1.05 -19.85
N LEU A 234 -16.33 1.74 -20.88
CA LEU A 234 -15.49 2.95 -20.70
C LEU A 234 -16.24 4.05 -19.94
N ALA A 235 -17.54 4.26 -20.26
CA ALA A 235 -18.35 5.24 -19.53
C ALA A 235 -18.55 4.83 -18.06
N LYS A 236 -18.80 3.55 -17.78
CA LYS A 236 -18.87 3.03 -16.40
C LYS A 236 -17.56 3.20 -15.65
N ILE A 237 -16.43 2.91 -16.30
CA ILE A 237 -15.10 3.07 -15.72
C ILE A 237 -14.83 4.53 -15.38
N ALA A 238 -15.16 5.47 -16.27
CA ALA A 238 -14.98 6.91 -16.03
C ALA A 238 -15.74 7.36 -14.76
N ASN A 239 -17.02 7.00 -14.64
CA ASN A 239 -17.84 7.32 -13.48
C ASN A 239 -17.28 6.68 -12.19
N SER A 240 -16.91 5.40 -12.25
CA SER A 240 -16.33 4.70 -11.09
C SER A 240 -15.01 5.31 -10.63
N ARG A 241 -14.16 5.76 -11.57
CA ARG A 241 -12.92 6.46 -11.24
C ARG A 241 -13.16 7.81 -10.58
N GLU A 242 -14.16 8.55 -11.04
CA GLU A 242 -14.55 9.82 -10.42
C GLU A 242 -15.00 9.61 -8.97
N ASP A 243 -15.88 8.65 -8.73
CA ASP A 243 -16.36 8.30 -7.40
C ASP A 243 -15.21 7.85 -6.47
N LEU A 244 -14.30 7.01 -6.97
CA LEU A 244 -13.13 6.54 -6.20
C LEU A 244 -12.15 7.69 -5.89
N ASN A 245 -11.92 8.61 -6.83
CA ASN A 245 -11.09 9.78 -6.59
C ASN A 245 -11.69 10.70 -5.51
N ILE A 246 -13.01 10.87 -5.49
CA ILE A 246 -13.70 11.62 -4.43
C ILE A 246 -13.53 10.91 -3.07
N GLN A 247 -13.64 9.58 -3.03
CA GLN A 247 -13.45 8.80 -1.81
C GLN A 247 -11.98 8.86 -1.33
N GLU A 248 -11.00 8.73 -2.23
CA GLU A 248 -9.58 8.86 -1.89
C GLU A 248 -9.30 10.23 -1.28
N LYS A 249 -9.80 11.30 -1.92
CA LYS A 249 -9.63 12.66 -1.41
C LYS A 249 -10.19 12.82 -0.01
N LYS A 250 -11.41 12.33 0.27
CA LYS A 250 -12.01 12.38 1.61
C LYS A 250 -11.17 11.66 2.67
N LEU A 251 -10.59 10.51 2.32
CA LEU A 251 -9.73 9.76 3.24
C LEU A 251 -8.38 10.47 3.44
N CYS A 252 -7.82 11.09 2.41
CA CYS A 252 -6.62 11.92 2.54
C CYS A 252 -6.85 13.16 3.40
N ASP A 253 -8.01 13.82 3.23
CA ASP A 253 -8.40 14.98 4.06
C ASP A 253 -8.57 14.56 5.53
N LEU A 254 -9.18 13.39 5.79
CA LEU A 254 -9.30 12.82 7.13
C LEU A 254 -7.92 12.49 7.72
N ALA A 255 -7.01 11.90 6.94
CA ALA A 255 -5.64 11.63 7.40
C ALA A 255 -4.87 12.91 7.73
N ALA A 256 -5.07 13.98 6.94
CA ALA A 256 -4.48 15.29 7.20
C ALA A 256 -5.04 15.95 8.46
N GLU A 257 -6.34 15.79 8.73
CA GLU A 257 -6.96 16.28 9.99
C GLU A 257 -6.40 15.52 11.20
N GLU A 258 -6.30 14.18 11.11
CA GLU A 258 -5.68 13.35 12.14
C GLU A 258 -4.21 13.73 12.37
N ALA A 259 -3.46 14.00 11.30
CA ALA A 259 -2.08 14.44 11.39
C ALA A 259 -1.97 15.78 12.13
N ARG A 260 -2.75 16.78 11.75
CA ARG A 260 -2.75 18.09 12.41
C ARG A 260 -3.08 17.99 13.91
N SER A 261 -4.04 17.13 14.26
CA SER A 261 -4.55 17.04 15.63
C SER A 261 -3.69 16.18 16.55
N ASN A 262 -3.04 15.15 16.03
CA ASN A 262 -2.48 14.08 16.85
C ASN A 262 -1.01 13.73 16.55
N PHE A 263 -0.42 14.20 15.45
CA PHE A 263 0.96 13.82 15.08
C PHE A 263 1.98 14.16 16.20
N ALA A 264 1.93 15.38 16.74
CA ALA A 264 2.83 15.80 17.82
C ALA A 264 2.63 14.96 19.09
N LYS A 265 1.38 14.59 19.42
CA LYS A 265 1.08 13.74 20.58
C LYS A 265 1.67 12.35 20.41
N VAL A 266 1.54 11.77 19.21
CA VAL A 266 2.09 10.44 18.91
C VAL A 266 3.60 10.46 18.93
N GLN A 267 4.25 11.53 18.46
CA GLN A 267 5.70 11.69 18.59
C GLN A 267 6.15 11.76 20.06
N LEU A 268 5.43 12.48 20.90
CA LEU A 268 5.71 12.55 22.35
C LEU A 268 5.54 11.19 23.01
N LEU A 269 4.49 10.44 22.67
CA LEU A 269 4.28 9.08 23.17
C LEU A 269 5.39 8.12 22.72
N HIS A 270 5.82 8.21 21.47
CA HIS A 270 6.94 7.43 20.98
C HIS A 270 8.22 7.71 21.79
N ASP A 271 8.56 8.99 21.99
CA ASP A 271 9.74 9.39 22.76
C ASP A 271 9.62 8.94 24.21
N TYR A 272 8.42 8.98 24.80
CA TYR A 272 8.13 8.47 26.15
C TYR A 272 8.34 6.97 26.26
N TYR A 273 7.78 6.17 25.35
CA TYR A 273 7.94 4.71 25.36
C TYR A 273 9.39 4.29 25.13
N ASP A 274 10.12 4.97 24.25
CA ASP A 274 11.55 4.72 24.01
C ASP A 274 12.39 4.99 25.27
N LEU A 275 12.03 6.07 26.00
CA LEU A 275 12.70 6.43 27.25
C LEU A 275 12.42 5.42 28.37
N ILE A 276 11.15 4.97 28.53
CA ILE A 276 10.81 3.94 29.51
C ILE A 276 11.48 2.62 29.16
N LYS A 277 11.50 2.24 27.86
CA LYS A 277 12.18 1.02 27.43
C LYS A 277 13.66 1.04 27.79
N LYS A 278 14.36 2.13 27.50
CA LYS A 278 15.78 2.30 27.88
C LYS A 278 15.99 2.25 29.38
N LYS A 279 15.06 2.81 30.15
CA LYS A 279 15.11 2.75 31.62
C LYS A 279 14.93 1.31 32.11
N SER A 280 13.93 0.57 31.60
CA SER A 280 13.69 -0.81 31.98
C SER A 280 14.85 -1.73 31.59
N GLU A 281 15.41 -1.55 30.38
CA GLU A 281 16.63 -2.27 29.95
C GLU A 281 17.85 -1.97 30.84
N ALA A 282 18.00 -0.74 31.32
CA ALA A 282 19.06 -0.38 32.26
C ALA A 282 18.82 -1.02 33.65
N LEU A 283 17.57 -1.11 34.12
CA LEU A 283 17.23 -1.76 35.39
C LEU A 283 17.45 -3.27 35.35
N SER A 284 17.10 -3.93 34.23
CA SER A 284 17.30 -5.37 34.04
C SER A 284 18.77 -5.77 33.82
N SER A 285 19.67 -4.80 33.63
CA SER A 285 21.09 -5.03 33.35
C SER A 285 22.02 -4.72 34.52
N GLY A 286 21.52 -4.26 35.68
CA GLY A 286 22.27 -4.05 36.92
C GLY A 286 21.87 -5.07 37.98
#